data_842075081f9e32dc6e44d9329539378a
#
_entry.id   842075081f9e32dc6e44d9329539378a
#
_cell.length_a   1.000
_cell.length_b   1.000
_cell.length_c   1.000
_cell.angle_alpha   90.00
_cell.angle_beta   90.00
_cell.angle_gamma   90.00
#
_symmetry.space_group_name_H-M   'P 1'
#
loop_
_entity.id
_entity.type
_entity.pdbx_description
1 polymer ?
#
loop_
_entity_poly.entity_id
_entity_poly.type
_entity_poly.pdbx_seq_one_letter_code
_entity_poly.pdbx_strand_id
1 'polypeptide(L)'
;MNITKFCCLLLFWGNVVFSSAQNHQSRFEKIDVQHHKFEIHLNDTTNQIEGVATISIKFLKAGNDITLDLVENSGDYGMLVHMVKKEDIELDFKQAHNKLVILLNEQAQAGDILDFTIGYSGVPADGLIISENRYGDRTFFGDNWPNRAQNWLPCVDHPSDKATLEFLVYAPAHYEVISNGKLVEKKQLDDAVEFTHWKEDVPLATKLMVIGAADFAIGNKQEFQGIPVSSWVFEQNKTKGFENYQYGTKALEYFSELIGSYSYEKLAHVQSKTRYGGMENASCIFYHENSAISDRIPEQLFAHEVAHQWFGNSVTEQNWHHVWLSEGFATYLTHLYVQHFYGDEQFNDGLKYDRERVIAFSKQKYIPVIDTTVQEYTRLLNANTYEKAGWFLHMLRNKLGDDTFFKGLQEYYHDFRNKTALTKDFQSLMESVSGKDLDRFFHQWLWSAGHPVLKVSWGTETTGKQIDNQEILIQQRGKQLFSFPLEMNILYEDGSVDLVTVMIEKTKRTQQFQARTTSGIKDIFIDPNVKLLYELAQ
;
A
#
# COMPACT_ATOMS: atom_id res chain seq x y z
N MET A 1 -13.11 -65.11 33.39
CA MET A 1 -11.89 -64.28 33.32
C MET A 1 -12.18 -63.12 32.40
N ASN A 2 -12.66 -62.00 33.00
CA ASN A 2 -13.17 -60.85 32.31
C ASN A 2 -12.07 -59.83 32.07
N ILE A 3 -11.87 -59.41 30.81
CA ILE A 3 -10.99 -58.31 30.41
C ILE A 3 -11.86 -57.12 30.10
N THR A 4 -11.83 -56.13 31.00
CA THR A 4 -12.50 -54.84 30.89
C THR A 4 -11.69 -53.92 29.96
N LYS A 5 -12.26 -53.46 28.85
CA LYS A 5 -11.68 -52.44 27.98
C LYS A 5 -11.92 -51.07 28.58
N PHE A 6 -10.86 -50.38 28.95
CA PHE A 6 -10.86 -48.96 29.31
C PHE A 6 -10.84 -48.12 28.00
N CYS A 7 -11.90 -47.38 27.73
CA CYS A 7 -11.95 -46.39 26.68
C CYS A 7 -11.51 -45.03 27.25
N CYS A 8 -10.29 -44.58 26.92
CA CYS A 8 -9.85 -43.21 27.19
C CYS A 8 -10.49 -42.27 26.19
N LEU A 9 -11.45 -41.46 26.61
CA LEU A 9 -11.92 -40.27 25.87
C LEU A 9 -10.85 -39.18 26.02
N LEU A 10 -10.11 -38.93 24.94
CA LEU A 10 -9.29 -37.73 24.79
C LEU A 10 -10.19 -36.57 24.41
N LEU A 11 -10.50 -35.72 25.39
CA LEU A 11 -11.09 -34.41 25.16
C LEU A 11 -10.04 -33.49 24.50
N PHE A 12 -10.14 -33.30 23.19
CA PHE A 12 -9.43 -32.24 22.49
C PHE A 12 -10.04 -30.90 22.89
N TRP A 13 -9.37 -30.16 23.75
CA TRP A 13 -9.59 -28.73 23.93
C TRP A 13 -9.03 -28.03 22.70
N GLY A 14 -9.87 -27.78 21.71
CA GLY A 14 -9.55 -26.87 20.62
C GLY A 14 -9.49 -25.45 21.18
N ASN A 15 -8.27 -24.93 21.36
CA ASN A 15 -8.06 -23.50 21.52
C ASN A 15 -8.49 -22.83 20.22
N VAL A 16 -9.69 -22.25 20.21
CA VAL A 16 -10.14 -21.36 19.15
C VAL A 16 -9.34 -20.07 19.33
N VAL A 17 -8.25 -19.97 18.58
CA VAL A 17 -7.53 -18.70 18.40
C VAL A 17 -8.44 -17.83 17.55
N PHE A 18 -9.23 -16.97 18.19
CA PHE A 18 -9.94 -15.91 17.47
C PHE A 18 -8.90 -15.01 16.82
N SER A 19 -8.86 -14.98 15.48
CA SER A 19 -7.94 -14.14 14.75
C SER A 19 -8.25 -12.67 15.04
N SER A 20 -7.23 -11.85 15.17
CA SER A 20 -7.37 -10.39 15.40
C SER A 20 -8.25 -9.71 14.33
N ALA A 21 -8.29 -10.25 13.11
CA ALA A 21 -9.17 -9.79 12.02
C ALA A 21 -10.69 -9.88 12.37
N GLN A 22 -11.12 -10.91 13.11
CA GLN A 22 -12.51 -11.05 13.53
C GLN A 22 -12.92 -10.00 14.59
N ASN A 23 -12.00 -9.63 15.48
CA ASN A 23 -12.25 -8.58 16.48
C ASN A 23 -12.33 -7.18 15.86
N HIS A 24 -11.55 -6.88 14.82
CA HIS A 24 -11.65 -5.63 14.09
C HIS A 24 -13.01 -5.51 13.39
N GLN A 25 -13.45 -6.51 12.69
CA GLN A 25 -14.71 -6.49 11.94
C GLN A 25 -15.93 -6.23 12.85
N SER A 26 -15.97 -6.78 14.07
CA SER A 26 -17.06 -6.54 15.02
C SER A 26 -17.13 -5.10 15.53
N ARG A 27 -16.00 -4.39 15.61
CA ARG A 27 -15.96 -2.97 15.99
C ARG A 27 -16.54 -2.08 14.89
N PHE A 28 -16.16 -2.31 13.63
CA PHE A 28 -16.67 -1.55 12.47
C PHE A 28 -18.18 -1.65 12.28
N GLU A 29 -18.80 -2.71 12.81
CA GLU A 29 -20.24 -2.83 12.83
C GLU A 29 -20.91 -2.00 13.94
N LYS A 30 -20.15 -1.52 14.92
CA LYS A 30 -20.66 -0.79 16.10
C LYS A 30 -20.40 0.70 16.05
N ILE A 31 -19.19 1.07 15.62
CA ILE A 31 -18.70 2.45 15.64
C ILE A 31 -17.99 2.78 14.33
N ASP A 32 -17.93 4.08 14.04
CA ASP A 32 -17.27 4.68 12.88
C ASP A 32 -16.65 6.00 13.34
N VAL A 33 -15.31 6.10 13.30
CA VAL A 33 -14.63 7.31 13.73
C VAL A 33 -14.77 8.37 12.65
N GLN A 34 -15.23 9.55 13.03
CA GLN A 34 -15.50 10.67 12.12
C GLN A 34 -14.35 11.68 12.10
N HIS A 35 -13.71 11.88 13.25
CA HIS A 35 -12.67 12.88 13.40
C HIS A 35 -11.69 12.53 14.51
N HIS A 36 -10.41 12.79 14.26
CA HIS A 36 -9.34 12.77 15.25
C HIS A 36 -8.78 14.18 15.43
N LYS A 37 -8.66 14.63 16.66
CA LYS A 37 -7.89 15.82 17.04
C LYS A 37 -6.87 15.42 18.10
N PHE A 38 -5.60 15.50 17.75
CA PHE A 38 -4.49 15.14 18.63
C PHE A 38 -3.70 16.40 19.02
N GLU A 39 -3.65 16.70 20.30
CA GLU A 39 -2.72 17.66 20.87
C GLU A 39 -1.51 16.89 21.40
N ILE A 40 -0.32 17.21 20.92
CA ILE A 40 0.92 16.48 21.21
C ILE A 40 1.99 17.45 21.69
N HIS A 41 2.60 17.14 22.82
CA HIS A 41 3.72 17.87 23.38
C HIS A 41 5.03 17.10 23.20
N LEU A 42 5.96 17.69 22.47
CA LEU A 42 7.30 17.16 22.23
C LEU A 42 8.34 17.91 23.07
N ASN A 43 9.44 17.25 23.41
CA ASN A 43 10.53 17.89 24.17
C ASN A 43 11.90 17.31 23.78
N ASP A 44 12.98 18.06 24.10
CA ASP A 44 14.36 17.68 23.77
C ASP A 44 15.02 16.76 24.78
N THR A 45 14.43 16.60 25.96
CA THR A 45 15.12 16.00 27.10
C THR A 45 14.78 14.52 27.28
N THR A 46 13.60 14.10 26.84
CA THR A 46 13.12 12.73 26.98
C THR A 46 12.37 12.25 25.73
N ASN A 47 12.18 10.93 25.62
CA ASN A 47 11.32 10.35 24.59
C ASN A 47 9.84 10.28 25.02
N GLN A 48 9.52 10.79 26.21
CA GLN A 48 8.13 10.85 26.66
C GLN A 48 7.40 11.95 25.91
N ILE A 49 6.19 11.61 25.47
CA ILE A 49 5.20 12.55 24.94
C ILE A 49 4.03 12.70 25.92
N GLU A 50 3.40 13.86 25.90
CA GLU A 50 2.10 14.08 26.50
C GLU A 50 1.09 14.33 25.39
N GLY A 51 -0.09 13.70 25.46
CA GLY A 51 -1.12 13.82 24.46
C GLY A 51 -2.50 14.03 25.04
N VAL A 52 -3.29 14.84 24.34
CA VAL A 52 -4.75 14.90 24.52
C VAL A 52 -5.39 14.59 23.19
N ALA A 53 -6.16 13.49 23.13
CA ALA A 53 -6.91 13.12 21.94
C ALA A 53 -8.38 13.44 22.14
N THR A 54 -8.98 14.19 21.20
CA THR A 54 -10.44 14.31 21.08
C THR A 54 -10.88 13.52 19.86
N ILE A 55 -11.75 12.52 20.06
CA ILE A 55 -12.17 11.59 19.02
C ILE A 55 -13.69 11.65 18.89
N SER A 56 -14.17 12.04 17.69
CA SER A 56 -15.60 12.04 17.37
C SER A 56 -15.99 10.68 16.81
N ILE A 57 -16.90 9.99 17.50
CA ILE A 57 -17.31 8.63 17.16
C ILE A 57 -18.81 8.59 16.88
N LYS A 58 -19.17 8.08 15.70
CA LYS A 58 -20.54 7.77 15.34
C LYS A 58 -20.88 6.34 15.75
N PHE A 59 -21.98 6.16 16.45
CA PHE A 59 -22.50 4.86 16.80
C PHE A 59 -23.35 4.30 15.65
N LEU A 60 -22.95 3.18 15.09
CA LEU A 60 -23.70 2.46 14.06
C LEU A 60 -24.76 1.54 14.67
N LYS A 61 -24.55 1.12 15.90
CA LYS A 61 -25.48 0.32 16.73
C LYS A 61 -25.51 0.91 18.15
N ALA A 62 -26.62 0.72 18.87
CA ALA A 62 -26.69 1.10 20.25
C ALA A 62 -25.63 0.36 21.10
N GLY A 63 -24.97 1.07 22.02
CA GLY A 63 -23.87 0.53 22.80
C GLY A 63 -23.62 1.26 24.10
N ASN A 64 -23.00 0.58 25.06
CA ASN A 64 -22.62 1.12 26.37
C ASN A 64 -21.11 1.28 26.53
N ASP A 65 -20.36 0.91 25.52
CA ASP A 65 -18.88 0.96 25.52
C ASP A 65 -18.33 1.24 24.12
N ILE A 66 -17.11 1.77 24.10
CA ILE A 66 -16.27 1.84 22.92
C ILE A 66 -14.90 1.24 23.22
N THR A 67 -14.27 0.68 22.19
CA THR A 67 -12.93 0.11 22.31
C THR A 67 -12.01 0.71 21.26
N LEU A 68 -10.99 1.41 21.72
CA LEU A 68 -9.88 1.94 20.90
C LEU A 68 -8.62 1.08 21.07
N ASP A 69 -7.73 1.16 20.11
CA ASP A 69 -6.38 0.62 20.20
C ASP A 69 -5.48 1.67 20.85
N LEU A 70 -4.70 1.25 21.84
CA LEU A 70 -3.61 2.04 22.43
C LEU A 70 -2.70 1.10 23.20
N VAL A 71 -1.44 1.02 22.79
CA VAL A 71 -0.44 0.18 23.44
C VAL A 71 -0.24 0.67 24.87
N GLU A 72 -0.54 -0.21 25.85
CA GLU A 72 -0.44 0.11 27.27
C GLU A 72 1.01 0.23 27.73
N ASN A 73 1.22 1.02 28.76
CA ASN A 73 2.53 1.16 29.38
C ASN A 73 2.98 -0.19 29.98
N SER A 74 4.16 -0.63 29.55
CA SER A 74 4.80 -1.86 30.02
C SER A 74 6.29 -1.59 30.29
N GLY A 75 6.59 -1.07 31.46
CA GLY A 75 7.94 -0.68 31.84
C GLY A 75 8.37 0.63 31.19
N ASP A 76 9.35 0.60 30.28
CA ASP A 76 9.94 1.81 29.70
C ASP A 76 9.15 2.37 28.50
N TYR A 77 8.18 1.62 27.95
CA TYR A 77 7.46 1.97 26.72
C TYR A 77 5.95 1.79 26.86
N GLY A 78 5.23 2.46 25.96
CA GLY A 78 3.76 2.43 25.88
C GLY A 78 3.13 3.65 26.50
N MET A 79 1.81 3.78 26.34
CA MET A 79 1.01 4.92 26.79
C MET A 79 0.22 4.59 28.06
N LEU A 80 0.19 5.53 28.99
CA LEU A 80 -0.66 5.49 30.19
C LEU A 80 -1.81 6.50 30.00
N VAL A 81 -3.03 6.01 30.03
CA VAL A 81 -4.22 6.87 30.06
C VAL A 81 -4.49 7.28 31.51
N HIS A 82 -4.68 8.58 31.74
CA HIS A 82 -4.95 9.13 33.06
C HIS A 82 -6.28 9.87 33.15
N MET A 83 -6.94 10.13 32.02
CA MET A 83 -8.23 10.81 31.97
C MET A 83 -9.02 10.39 30.73
N VAL A 84 -10.31 10.13 30.89
CA VAL A 84 -11.27 10.03 29.80
C VAL A 84 -12.51 10.85 30.15
N LYS A 85 -12.94 11.72 29.23
CA LYS A 85 -14.13 12.55 29.40
C LYS A 85 -15.02 12.51 28.17
N LYS A 86 -16.32 12.66 28.41
CA LYS A 86 -17.31 13.08 27.42
C LYS A 86 -17.83 14.45 27.87
N GLU A 87 -17.55 15.49 27.06
CA GLU A 87 -17.71 16.87 27.49
C GLU A 87 -16.94 17.13 28.82
N ASP A 88 -17.61 17.56 29.90
CA ASP A 88 -17.00 17.77 31.22
C ASP A 88 -17.16 16.58 32.17
N ILE A 89 -17.78 15.48 31.72
CA ILE A 89 -18.11 14.32 32.56
C ILE A 89 -16.98 13.28 32.43
N GLU A 90 -16.35 12.95 33.56
CA GLU A 90 -15.38 11.84 33.60
C GLU A 90 -16.10 10.49 33.40
N LEU A 91 -15.46 9.64 32.60
CA LEU A 91 -15.93 8.30 32.27
C LEU A 91 -15.01 7.24 32.87
N ASP A 92 -15.60 6.15 33.32
CA ASP A 92 -14.84 4.95 33.68
C ASP A 92 -14.20 4.32 32.42
N PHE A 93 -12.96 3.91 32.56
CA PHE A 93 -12.25 3.24 31.49
C PHE A 93 -11.35 2.11 32.03
N LYS A 94 -10.96 1.23 31.11
CA LYS A 94 -9.99 0.16 31.37
C LYS A 94 -8.98 0.12 30.22
N GLN A 95 -7.70 0.22 30.55
CA GLN A 95 -6.61 -0.03 29.62
C GLN A 95 -5.99 -1.39 29.92
N ALA A 96 -6.06 -2.32 28.97
CA ALA A 96 -5.48 -3.66 29.08
C ALA A 96 -5.36 -4.32 27.71
N HIS A 97 -4.32 -5.14 27.51
CA HIS A 97 -4.09 -5.88 26.26
C HIS A 97 -4.04 -4.98 25.03
N ASN A 98 -3.38 -3.83 25.17
CA ASN A 98 -3.27 -2.80 24.14
C ASN A 98 -4.63 -2.29 23.62
N LYS A 99 -5.63 -2.27 24.49
CA LYS A 99 -6.96 -1.71 24.24
C LYS A 99 -7.34 -0.73 25.34
N LEU A 100 -7.97 0.35 24.93
CA LEU A 100 -8.66 1.28 25.80
C LEU A 100 -10.16 1.06 25.65
N VAL A 101 -10.80 0.52 26.68
CA VAL A 101 -12.25 0.35 26.75
C VAL A 101 -12.83 1.48 27.59
N ILE A 102 -13.72 2.28 27.02
CA ILE A 102 -14.40 3.42 27.67
C ILE A 102 -15.84 3.00 27.92
N LEU A 103 -16.30 3.15 29.16
CA LEU A 103 -17.67 2.80 29.58
C LEU A 103 -18.54 4.04 29.57
N LEU A 104 -19.69 3.97 28.92
CA LEU A 104 -20.64 5.08 28.86
C LEU A 104 -21.59 5.05 30.08
N ASN A 105 -21.84 6.22 30.66
CA ASN A 105 -22.81 6.36 31.77
C ASN A 105 -24.26 6.12 31.30
N GLU A 106 -24.52 6.39 30.01
CA GLU A 106 -25.81 6.18 29.34
C GLU A 106 -25.59 5.47 28.01
N GLN A 107 -26.55 4.64 27.60
CA GLN A 107 -26.47 3.94 26.33
C GLN A 107 -26.56 4.92 25.16
N ALA A 108 -25.54 4.94 24.30
CA ALA A 108 -25.61 5.63 23.03
C ALA A 108 -26.54 4.89 22.05
N GLN A 109 -27.27 5.64 21.25
CA GLN A 109 -28.17 5.11 20.24
C GLN A 109 -27.50 5.06 18.86
N ALA A 110 -28.01 4.21 17.96
CA ALA A 110 -27.54 4.20 16.58
C ALA A 110 -27.79 5.57 15.92
N GLY A 111 -26.74 6.15 15.33
CA GLY A 111 -26.74 7.47 14.73
C GLY A 111 -26.17 8.58 15.62
N ASP A 112 -26.01 8.35 16.94
CA ASP A 112 -25.37 9.33 17.82
C ASP A 112 -23.91 9.56 17.41
N ILE A 113 -23.48 10.82 17.47
CA ILE A 113 -22.08 11.23 17.31
C ILE A 113 -21.65 11.86 18.63
N LEU A 114 -20.63 11.28 19.26
CA LEU A 114 -20.15 11.68 20.58
C LEU A 114 -18.65 11.92 20.54
N ASP A 115 -18.20 12.98 21.23
CA ASP A 115 -16.80 13.34 21.37
C ASP A 115 -16.24 12.82 22.69
N PHE A 116 -15.08 12.17 22.61
CA PHE A 116 -14.36 11.64 23.77
C PHE A 116 -12.98 12.28 23.85
N THR A 117 -12.69 12.90 24.99
CA THR A 117 -11.37 13.49 25.29
C THR A 117 -10.57 12.54 26.17
N ILE A 118 -9.39 12.16 25.73
CA ILE A 118 -8.51 11.17 26.34
C ILE A 118 -7.17 11.84 26.64
N GLY A 119 -6.82 11.99 27.92
CA GLY A 119 -5.50 12.45 28.36
C GLY A 119 -4.57 11.26 28.58
N TYR A 120 -3.38 11.29 27.97
CA TYR A 120 -2.42 10.19 28.06
C TYR A 120 -0.99 10.70 27.97
N SER A 121 -0.04 9.88 28.45
CA SER A 121 1.39 10.16 28.32
C SER A 121 2.19 8.87 28.29
N GLY A 122 3.40 8.93 27.76
CA GLY A 122 4.31 7.78 27.75
C GLY A 122 5.41 7.92 26.71
N VAL A 123 6.21 6.86 26.59
CA VAL A 123 7.24 6.73 25.55
C VAL A 123 6.68 5.83 24.45
N PRO A 124 6.53 6.31 23.20
CA PRO A 124 6.06 5.48 22.10
C PRO A 124 6.88 4.20 21.97
N ALA A 125 6.20 3.04 21.96
CA ALA A 125 6.88 1.76 21.74
C ALA A 125 7.29 1.58 20.27
N ASP A 126 6.54 2.18 19.35
CA ASP A 126 6.74 2.23 17.90
C ASP A 126 5.87 3.38 17.31
N GLY A 127 5.75 3.50 15.99
CA GLY A 127 4.82 4.42 15.30
C GLY A 127 5.25 5.89 15.31
N LEU A 128 5.84 6.40 16.38
CA LEU A 128 6.54 7.68 16.42
C LEU A 128 8.03 7.42 16.64
N ILE A 129 8.84 7.61 15.61
CA ILE A 129 10.29 7.44 15.65
C ILE A 129 10.89 8.68 16.28
N ILE A 130 11.38 8.58 17.52
CA ILE A 130 12.13 9.63 18.21
C ILE A 130 13.60 9.20 18.18
N SER A 131 14.41 9.90 17.38
CA SER A 131 15.81 9.50 17.15
C SER A 131 16.65 10.68 16.69
N GLU A 132 17.94 10.48 16.59
CA GLU A 132 18.84 11.43 15.95
C GLU A 132 18.91 11.18 14.44
N ASN A 133 19.03 12.26 13.65
CA ASN A 133 19.38 12.18 12.25
C ASN A 133 20.89 11.83 12.12
N ARG A 134 21.37 11.67 10.90
CA ARG A 134 22.79 11.36 10.62
C ARG A 134 23.79 12.42 11.09
N TYR A 135 23.33 13.60 11.48
CA TYR A 135 24.14 14.72 11.96
C TYR A 135 24.14 14.84 13.48
N GLY A 136 23.36 14.00 14.16
CA GLY A 136 23.23 14.01 15.61
C GLY A 136 22.09 14.91 16.12
N ASP A 137 21.29 15.51 15.22
CA ASP A 137 20.16 16.33 15.64
C ASP A 137 18.96 15.45 15.94
N ARG A 138 18.25 15.77 17.02
CA ARG A 138 17.04 15.06 17.44
C ARG A 138 15.89 15.31 16.47
N THR A 139 15.11 14.27 16.20
CA THR A 139 13.97 14.30 15.27
C THR A 139 12.81 13.46 15.77
N PHE A 140 11.59 13.80 15.29
CA PHE A 140 10.35 13.09 15.58
C PHE A 140 9.62 12.83 14.26
N PHE A 141 9.34 11.55 13.94
CA PHE A 141 8.66 11.18 12.71
C PHE A 141 7.63 10.10 12.94
N GLY A 142 6.36 10.39 12.61
CA GLY A 142 5.31 9.37 12.52
C GLY A 142 5.67 8.33 11.43
N ASP A 143 5.49 7.05 11.74
CA ASP A 143 5.71 5.92 10.83
C ASP A 143 4.72 4.81 11.22
N ASN A 144 3.44 4.99 10.84
CA ASN A 144 2.31 4.23 11.36
C ASN A 144 2.01 2.94 10.60
N TRP A 145 2.55 2.78 9.38
CA TRP A 145 2.29 1.59 8.57
C TRP A 145 2.91 0.32 9.20
N PRO A 146 2.23 -0.83 9.32
CA PRO A 146 0.82 -1.06 8.95
C PRO A 146 -0.18 -0.59 10.02
N ASN A 147 0.00 -0.96 11.27
CA ASN A 147 -0.90 -0.68 12.40
C ASN A 147 -0.09 -0.27 13.63
N ARG A 148 0.75 0.75 13.47
CA ARG A 148 1.64 1.25 14.52
C ARG A 148 1.19 2.59 15.11
N ALA A 149 0.10 3.18 14.59
CA ALA A 149 -0.50 4.38 15.16
C ALA A 149 -0.90 4.18 16.63
N GLN A 150 -1.41 3.00 16.97
CA GLN A 150 -1.80 2.62 18.32
C GLN A 150 -0.67 2.67 19.37
N ASN A 151 0.60 2.80 18.95
CA ASN A 151 1.71 2.92 19.89
C ASN A 151 1.84 4.32 20.50
N TRP A 152 1.17 5.33 19.91
CA TRP A 152 1.25 6.71 20.38
C TRP A 152 -0.05 7.52 20.23
N LEU A 153 -1.06 7.00 19.50
CA LEU A 153 -2.37 7.62 19.30
C LEU A 153 -3.48 6.65 19.68
N PRO A 154 -4.42 7.02 20.55
CA PRO A 154 -5.63 6.24 20.75
C PRO A 154 -6.50 6.33 19.48
N CYS A 155 -6.80 5.18 18.85
CA CYS A 155 -7.48 5.13 17.55
C CYS A 155 -8.12 3.76 17.29
N VAL A 156 -8.83 3.62 16.19
CA VAL A 156 -9.13 2.32 15.58
C VAL A 156 -8.06 2.06 14.51
N ASP A 157 -7.03 1.30 14.84
CA ASP A 157 -5.83 1.15 14.00
C ASP A 157 -6.03 0.10 12.90
N HIS A 158 -6.85 0.46 11.92
CA HIS A 158 -7.18 -0.41 10.78
C HIS A 158 -7.47 0.43 9.52
N PRO A 159 -7.09 -0.03 8.31
CA PRO A 159 -7.24 0.76 7.08
C PRO A 159 -8.69 1.01 6.67
N SER A 160 -9.65 0.24 7.19
CA SER A 160 -11.07 0.45 6.90
C SER A 160 -11.67 1.66 7.62
N ASP A 161 -11.04 2.14 8.69
CA ASP A 161 -11.52 3.28 9.46
C ASP A 161 -10.82 4.54 8.98
N LYS A 162 -11.58 5.42 8.31
CA LYS A 162 -11.07 6.68 7.76
C LYS A 162 -11.77 7.85 8.44
N ALA A 163 -10.99 8.77 8.97
CA ALA A 163 -11.48 9.96 9.66
C ALA A 163 -10.71 11.21 9.24
N THR A 164 -11.32 12.37 9.38
CA THR A 164 -10.63 13.66 9.27
C THR A 164 -9.68 13.85 10.46
N LEU A 165 -8.70 14.74 10.32
CA LEU A 165 -7.59 14.81 11.27
C LEU A 165 -7.19 16.25 11.59
N GLU A 166 -6.90 16.51 12.86
CA GLU A 166 -6.15 17.69 13.30
C GLU A 166 -4.98 17.26 14.19
N PHE A 167 -3.80 17.85 13.94
CA PHE A 167 -2.67 17.80 14.86
C PHE A 167 -2.34 19.19 15.38
N LEU A 168 -2.36 19.33 16.72
CA LEU A 168 -1.95 20.50 17.46
C LEU A 168 -0.63 20.14 18.16
N VAL A 169 0.48 20.61 17.64
CA VAL A 169 1.81 20.20 18.10
C VAL A 169 2.48 21.35 18.86
N TYR A 170 2.87 21.09 20.09
CA TYR A 170 3.72 21.93 20.91
C TYR A 170 5.13 21.36 20.88
N ALA A 171 6.06 22.06 20.28
CA ALA A 171 7.44 21.60 20.11
C ALA A 171 8.44 22.70 20.53
N PRO A 172 9.69 22.36 20.90
CA PRO A 172 10.75 23.35 21.05
C PRO A 172 10.88 24.24 19.81
N ALA A 173 11.04 25.55 20.02
CA ALA A 173 10.90 26.58 18.98
C ALA A 173 11.95 26.51 17.84
N HIS A 174 12.97 25.66 17.97
CA HIS A 174 13.94 25.43 16.90
C HIS A 174 13.50 24.36 15.87
N TYR A 175 12.41 23.63 16.14
CA TYR A 175 11.86 22.68 15.18
C TYR A 175 10.87 23.34 14.22
N GLU A 176 10.96 22.97 12.95
CA GLU A 176 9.86 23.10 12.02
C GLU A 176 9.00 21.85 12.07
N VAL A 177 7.68 22.02 12.19
CA VAL A 177 6.71 20.93 12.30
C VAL A 177 5.88 20.83 11.05
N ILE A 178 5.80 19.63 10.48
CA ILE A 178 4.95 19.29 9.31
C ILE A 178 3.99 18.16 9.67
N SER A 179 2.78 18.16 9.07
CA SER A 179 1.79 17.10 9.20
C SER A 179 0.92 16.98 7.95
N ASN A 180 -0.09 16.10 7.97
CA ASN A 180 -1.12 15.97 6.94
C ASN A 180 -1.95 17.26 6.81
N GLY A 181 -2.51 17.50 5.61
CA GLY A 181 -3.44 18.61 5.35
C GLY A 181 -2.77 19.99 5.31
N LYS A 182 -3.53 21.03 5.60
CA LYS A 182 -3.11 22.44 5.55
C LYS A 182 -2.67 22.95 6.91
N LEU A 183 -1.72 23.90 6.91
CA LEU A 183 -1.33 24.66 8.09
C LEU A 183 -2.46 25.64 8.42
N VAL A 184 -3.04 25.52 9.61
CA VAL A 184 -4.11 26.40 10.11
C VAL A 184 -3.51 27.54 10.90
N GLU A 185 -2.56 27.24 11.80
CA GLU A 185 -1.91 28.21 12.66
C GLU A 185 -0.48 27.78 12.98
N LYS A 186 0.43 28.75 13.03
CA LYS A 186 1.78 28.60 13.57
C LYS A 186 2.06 29.81 14.46
N LYS A 187 2.38 29.59 15.72
CA LYS A 187 2.54 30.64 16.71
C LYS A 187 3.63 30.32 17.71
N GLN A 188 4.57 31.19 17.86
CA GLN A 188 5.51 31.13 18.99
C GLN A 188 4.80 31.55 20.27
N LEU A 189 4.78 30.68 21.26
CA LEU A 189 4.13 30.93 22.55
C LEU A 189 5.05 31.68 23.51
N ASP A 190 6.33 31.29 23.52
CA ASP A 190 7.45 31.93 24.26
C ASP A 190 8.76 31.63 23.53
N ASP A 191 9.89 31.98 24.14
CA ASP A 191 11.20 31.77 23.52
C ASP A 191 11.59 30.28 23.37
N ALA A 192 10.90 29.38 24.06
CA ALA A 192 11.23 27.96 24.11
C ALA A 192 10.25 27.08 23.32
N VAL A 193 8.98 27.48 23.15
CA VAL A 193 7.91 26.63 22.59
C VAL A 193 7.19 27.30 21.44
N GLU A 194 7.05 26.55 20.35
CA GLU A 194 6.21 26.90 19.21
C GLU A 194 5.00 25.97 19.15
N PHE A 195 3.85 26.53 18.85
CA PHE A 195 2.60 25.84 18.56
C PHE A 195 2.35 25.81 17.06
N THR A 196 2.00 24.63 16.56
CA THR A 196 1.65 24.43 15.14
C THR A 196 0.36 23.61 15.03
N HIS A 197 -0.62 24.11 14.29
CA HIS A 197 -1.90 23.46 14.04
C HIS A 197 -2.03 23.08 12.55
N TRP A 198 -2.11 21.79 12.28
CA TRP A 198 -2.37 21.20 10.97
C TRP A 198 -3.74 20.55 10.93
N LYS A 199 -4.42 20.65 9.79
CA LYS A 199 -5.75 20.07 9.60
C LYS A 199 -5.89 19.41 8.24
N GLU A 200 -6.39 18.17 8.22
CA GLU A 200 -6.73 17.42 7.03
C GLU A 200 -8.26 17.17 7.00
N ASP A 201 -8.91 17.76 6.02
CA ASP A 201 -10.37 17.68 5.86
C ASP A 201 -10.80 16.45 5.04
N VAL A 202 -9.85 15.76 4.38
CA VAL A 202 -10.10 14.50 3.68
C VAL A 202 -9.92 13.31 4.64
N PRO A 203 -10.89 12.40 4.73
CA PRO A 203 -10.77 11.25 5.64
C PRO A 203 -9.57 10.34 5.31
N LEU A 204 -8.73 10.07 6.30
CA LEU A 204 -7.52 9.24 6.23
C LEU A 204 -7.65 7.98 7.06
N ALA A 205 -7.04 6.87 6.61
CA ALA A 205 -6.72 5.74 7.47
C ALA A 205 -5.57 6.10 8.43
N THR A 206 -5.57 5.53 9.63
CA THR A 206 -4.57 5.80 10.69
C THR A 206 -3.13 5.55 10.25
N LYS A 207 -2.90 4.62 9.34
CA LYS A 207 -1.57 4.33 8.75
C LYS A 207 -0.93 5.52 8.05
N LEU A 208 -1.72 6.53 7.67
CA LEU A 208 -1.29 7.70 6.89
C LEU A 208 -1.19 8.98 7.73
N MET A 209 -1.61 8.94 9.00
CA MET A 209 -1.63 10.08 9.92
C MET A 209 -0.23 10.26 10.53
N VAL A 210 0.41 11.41 10.31
CA VAL A 210 1.78 11.64 10.77
C VAL A 210 2.05 13.07 11.22
N ILE A 211 3.05 13.20 12.08
CA ILE A 211 3.80 14.45 12.30
C ILE A 211 5.26 14.23 11.94
N GLY A 212 5.93 15.27 11.50
CA GLY A 212 7.38 15.33 11.38
C GLY A 212 7.91 16.59 12.04
N ALA A 213 8.88 16.48 12.94
CA ALA A 213 9.54 17.64 13.57
C ALA A 213 11.05 17.45 13.51
N ALA A 214 11.74 18.44 12.95
CA ALA A 214 13.19 18.48 12.81
C ALA A 214 13.65 19.91 12.52
N ASP A 215 14.97 20.13 12.52
CA ASP A 215 15.57 21.34 11.97
C ASP A 215 15.54 21.26 10.43
N PHE A 216 14.45 21.77 9.84
CA PHE A 216 14.18 21.70 8.40
C PHE A 216 14.50 23.00 7.67
N ALA A 217 15.19 22.88 6.52
CA ALA A 217 15.10 23.84 5.44
C ALA A 217 13.86 23.52 4.57
N ILE A 218 13.08 24.55 4.24
CA ILE A 218 11.86 24.43 3.41
C ILE A 218 12.10 25.12 2.07
N GLY A 219 11.94 24.38 0.98
CA GLY A 219 12.20 24.88 -0.38
C GLY A 219 11.31 24.25 -1.44
N ASN A 220 11.70 24.42 -2.72
CA ASN A 220 10.98 23.94 -3.91
C ASN A 220 9.47 24.26 -3.86
N LYS A 221 9.14 25.47 -3.38
CA LYS A 221 7.74 25.92 -3.30
C LYS A 221 7.19 26.15 -4.69
N GLN A 222 6.29 25.27 -5.10
CA GLN A 222 5.60 25.28 -6.38
C GLN A 222 4.10 25.19 -6.12
N GLU A 223 3.30 25.34 -7.16
CA GLU A 223 1.86 25.17 -7.11
C GLU A 223 1.38 24.46 -8.38
N PHE A 224 0.50 23.49 -8.22
CA PHE A 224 -0.19 22.82 -9.31
C PHE A 224 -1.69 22.86 -9.07
N GLN A 225 -2.44 23.55 -9.93
CA GLN A 225 -3.91 23.70 -9.85
C GLN A 225 -4.41 24.17 -8.46
N GLY A 226 -3.69 25.09 -7.81
CA GLY A 226 -4.01 25.59 -6.48
C GLY A 226 -3.48 24.72 -5.34
N ILE A 227 -2.80 23.61 -5.63
CA ILE A 227 -2.22 22.70 -4.65
C ILE A 227 -0.75 23.12 -4.41
N PRO A 228 -0.39 23.62 -3.21
CA PRO A 228 0.99 23.94 -2.89
C PRO A 228 1.82 22.66 -2.77
N VAL A 229 2.98 22.66 -3.41
CA VAL A 229 4.00 21.60 -3.34
C VAL A 229 5.24 22.17 -2.70
N SER A 230 5.87 21.42 -1.78
CA SER A 230 7.09 21.86 -1.08
C SER A 230 8.00 20.70 -0.72
N SER A 231 9.29 21.01 -0.56
CA SER A 231 10.31 20.08 -0.07
C SER A 231 10.82 20.51 1.30
N TRP A 232 10.90 19.55 2.22
CA TRP A 232 11.35 19.71 3.59
C TRP A 232 12.55 18.79 3.81
N VAL A 233 13.72 19.37 3.98
CA VAL A 233 14.97 18.60 4.13
C VAL A 233 15.74 19.10 5.34
N PHE A 234 16.54 18.25 5.97
CA PHE A 234 17.40 18.72 7.07
C PHE A 234 18.27 19.87 6.60
N GLU A 235 18.47 20.90 7.44
CA GLU A 235 19.18 22.14 7.09
C GLU A 235 20.55 21.85 6.44
N GLN A 236 21.25 20.81 6.91
CA GLN A 236 22.54 20.41 6.37
C GLN A 236 22.46 19.86 4.95
N ASN A 237 21.27 19.42 4.52
CA ASN A 237 21.04 18.81 3.21
C ASN A 237 20.36 19.75 2.21
N LYS A 238 20.08 21.01 2.54
CA LYS A 238 19.24 21.91 1.75
C LYS A 238 19.62 21.98 0.26
N THR A 239 20.91 22.09 -0.06
CA THR A 239 21.36 22.23 -1.46
C THR A 239 21.06 20.95 -2.27
N LYS A 240 21.57 19.80 -1.81
CA LYS A 240 21.40 18.53 -2.52
C LYS A 240 19.99 17.97 -2.41
N GLY A 241 19.34 18.16 -1.27
CA GLY A 241 17.99 17.71 -1.03
C GLY A 241 16.97 18.45 -1.92
N PHE A 242 17.09 19.76 -2.09
CA PHE A 242 16.22 20.49 -3.01
C PHE A 242 16.45 20.11 -4.46
N GLU A 243 17.70 19.81 -4.87
CA GLU A 243 17.98 19.26 -6.18
C GLU A 243 17.31 17.88 -6.38
N ASN A 244 17.42 16.99 -5.40
CA ASN A 244 16.84 15.65 -5.48
C ASN A 244 15.30 15.64 -5.41
N TYR A 245 14.68 16.59 -4.67
CA TYR A 245 13.25 16.61 -4.37
C TYR A 245 12.42 17.49 -5.36
N GLN A 246 13.02 17.98 -6.43
CA GLN A 246 12.32 18.83 -7.42
C GLN A 246 11.30 18.07 -8.29
N TYR A 247 11.37 16.73 -8.33
CA TYR A 247 10.58 15.91 -9.26
C TYR A 247 9.17 15.57 -8.77
N GLY A 248 8.85 15.88 -7.52
CA GLY A 248 7.55 15.54 -6.94
C GLY A 248 6.36 16.17 -7.64
N THR A 249 6.50 17.43 -8.09
CA THR A 249 5.46 18.15 -8.83
C THR A 249 5.18 17.49 -10.18
N LYS A 250 6.22 17.02 -10.89
CA LYS A 250 6.10 16.35 -12.19
C LYS A 250 5.24 15.07 -12.10
N ALA A 251 5.40 14.29 -11.01
CA ALA A 251 4.58 13.11 -10.77
C ALA A 251 3.13 13.48 -10.42
N LEU A 252 2.92 14.53 -9.61
CA LEU A 252 1.60 15.05 -9.27
C LEU A 252 0.82 15.48 -10.54
N GLU A 253 1.45 16.22 -11.44
CA GLU A 253 0.88 16.66 -12.73
C GLU A 253 0.47 15.44 -13.55
N TYR A 254 1.39 14.51 -13.78
CA TYR A 254 1.16 13.33 -14.60
C TYR A 254 -0.01 12.47 -14.09
N PHE A 255 -0.04 12.14 -12.79
CA PHE A 255 -1.12 11.30 -12.26
C PHE A 255 -2.46 12.03 -12.16
N SER A 256 -2.45 13.36 -11.97
CA SER A 256 -3.67 14.17 -12.03
C SER A 256 -4.32 14.12 -13.42
N GLU A 257 -3.52 14.14 -14.48
CA GLU A 257 -4.00 14.03 -15.86
C GLU A 257 -4.43 12.60 -16.20
N LEU A 258 -3.66 11.60 -15.77
CA LEU A 258 -3.90 10.21 -16.11
C LEU A 258 -5.15 9.63 -15.41
N ILE A 259 -5.33 9.95 -14.12
CA ILE A 259 -6.31 9.29 -13.24
C ILE A 259 -7.46 10.22 -12.88
N GLY A 260 -7.15 11.47 -12.51
CA GLY A 260 -8.12 12.45 -12.05
C GLY A 260 -7.57 13.35 -10.94
N SER A 261 -8.36 14.32 -10.50
CA SER A 261 -7.89 15.36 -9.57
C SER A 261 -7.35 14.79 -8.26
N TYR A 262 -6.26 15.37 -7.80
CA TYR A 262 -5.65 15.08 -6.48
C TYR A 262 -6.66 15.35 -5.35
N SER A 263 -6.59 14.56 -4.28
CA SER A 263 -7.61 14.60 -3.21
C SER A 263 -7.32 15.60 -2.11
N TYR A 264 -6.05 15.96 -1.89
CA TYR A 264 -5.60 16.67 -0.68
C TYR A 264 -5.25 18.13 -0.97
N GLU A 265 -5.10 18.95 0.09
CA GLU A 265 -4.89 20.39 -0.03
C GLU A 265 -3.45 20.83 -0.25
N LYS A 266 -2.49 19.95 -0.07
CA LYS A 266 -1.06 20.17 -0.35
C LYS A 266 -0.35 18.88 -0.72
N LEU A 267 0.89 18.99 -1.19
CA LEU A 267 1.84 17.88 -1.29
C LEU A 267 3.21 18.32 -0.73
N ALA A 268 3.67 17.65 0.32
CA ALA A 268 4.99 17.88 0.88
C ALA A 268 5.88 16.64 0.71
N HIS A 269 7.11 16.87 0.25
CA HIS A 269 8.17 15.86 0.17
C HIS A 269 9.13 16.09 1.33
N VAL A 270 9.22 15.15 2.27
CA VAL A 270 9.90 15.33 3.56
C VAL A 270 11.01 14.31 3.75
N GLN A 271 12.24 14.78 3.96
CA GLN A 271 13.34 13.95 4.44
C GLN A 271 13.05 13.51 5.87
N SER A 272 13.18 12.24 6.17
CA SER A 272 12.72 11.68 7.44
C SER A 272 13.58 10.51 7.91
N LYS A 273 13.19 9.92 9.04
CA LYS A 273 13.76 8.71 9.62
C LYS A 273 12.90 7.46 9.38
N THR A 274 11.97 7.52 8.39
CA THR A 274 11.19 6.32 8.05
C THR A 274 12.09 5.12 7.78
N ARG A 275 11.63 3.93 8.12
CA ARG A 275 12.35 2.66 7.92
C ARG A 275 12.35 2.20 6.46
N TYR A 276 11.43 2.72 5.67
CA TYR A 276 11.25 2.39 4.25
C TYR A 276 12.00 3.39 3.35
N GLY A 277 12.13 3.10 2.07
CA GLY A 277 12.70 4.04 1.11
C GLY A 277 11.86 5.31 1.01
N GLY A 278 10.55 5.13 0.93
CA GLY A 278 9.50 6.13 1.06
C GLY A 278 8.38 5.62 1.95
N MET A 279 7.53 6.52 2.38
CA MET A 279 6.29 6.27 3.10
C MET A 279 5.25 7.28 2.63
N GLU A 280 4.19 6.79 2.04
CA GLU A 280 3.20 7.50 1.26
C GLU A 280 2.27 8.41 2.06
N ASN A 281 2.55 8.74 3.31
CA ASN A 281 1.64 9.49 4.18
C ASN A 281 0.87 10.58 3.43
N ALA A 282 -0.44 10.63 3.62
CA ALA A 282 -1.33 11.46 2.82
C ALA A 282 -0.94 12.93 2.89
N SER A 283 -0.81 13.60 1.74
CA SER A 283 -0.39 14.99 1.59
C SER A 283 1.02 15.35 2.14
N CYS A 284 1.74 14.37 2.77
CA CYS A 284 2.98 14.60 3.49
C CYS A 284 3.90 13.37 3.39
N ILE A 285 4.48 13.13 2.22
CA ILE A 285 5.28 11.94 1.93
C ILE A 285 6.63 12.00 2.65
N PHE A 286 6.95 10.96 3.42
CA PHE A 286 8.23 10.83 4.10
C PHE A 286 9.18 9.92 3.33
N TYR A 287 10.39 10.40 3.10
CA TYR A 287 11.47 9.65 2.46
C TYR A 287 12.61 9.39 3.44
N HIS A 288 13.22 8.22 3.33
CA HIS A 288 14.40 7.90 4.14
C HIS A 288 15.49 8.97 3.96
N GLU A 289 16.20 9.31 5.04
CA GLU A 289 17.17 10.42 5.05
C GLU A 289 18.23 10.36 3.94
N ASN A 290 18.57 9.15 3.46
CA ASN A 290 19.53 8.98 2.36
C ASN A 290 19.03 9.47 1.00
N SER A 291 17.71 9.61 0.79
CA SER A 291 17.13 10.06 -0.47
C SER A 291 17.54 11.49 -0.84
N ALA A 292 17.64 12.38 0.16
CA ALA A 292 18.03 13.77 -0.03
C ALA A 292 19.50 13.95 -0.44
N ILE A 293 20.36 13.01 -0.10
CA ILE A 293 21.80 13.08 -0.38
C ILE A 293 22.29 12.09 -1.44
N SER A 294 21.38 11.33 -2.04
CA SER A 294 21.70 10.36 -3.09
C SER A 294 22.35 11.05 -4.30
N ASP A 295 23.44 10.46 -4.83
CA ASP A 295 24.05 10.92 -6.08
C ASP A 295 23.19 10.60 -7.30
N ARG A 296 22.34 9.59 -7.20
CA ARG A 296 21.33 9.26 -8.21
C ARG A 296 19.97 9.82 -7.74
N ILE A 297 19.38 10.67 -8.58
CA ILE A 297 18.06 11.24 -8.29
C ILE A 297 17.03 10.11 -8.15
N PRO A 298 16.30 10.06 -7.04
CA PRO A 298 15.36 8.96 -6.77
C PRO A 298 13.98 9.20 -7.42
N GLU A 299 13.94 9.61 -8.69
CA GLU A 299 12.72 10.05 -9.39
C GLU A 299 11.62 8.97 -9.41
N GLN A 300 11.99 7.69 -9.63
CA GLN A 300 11.00 6.61 -9.61
C GLN A 300 10.42 6.36 -8.21
N LEU A 301 11.21 6.56 -7.16
CA LEU A 301 10.71 6.53 -5.79
C LEU A 301 9.66 7.64 -5.57
N PHE A 302 9.94 8.86 -6.04
CA PHE A 302 8.97 9.96 -5.96
C PHE A 302 7.69 9.63 -6.73
N ALA A 303 7.80 9.08 -7.93
CA ALA A 303 6.63 8.68 -8.71
C ALA A 303 5.81 7.61 -7.99
N HIS A 304 6.45 6.64 -7.34
CA HIS A 304 5.80 5.58 -6.56
C HIS A 304 5.00 6.17 -5.37
N GLU A 305 5.65 6.97 -4.53
CA GLU A 305 4.98 7.54 -3.36
C GLU A 305 3.89 8.55 -3.72
N VAL A 306 4.06 9.30 -4.81
CA VAL A 306 3.02 10.20 -5.30
C VAL A 306 1.84 9.42 -5.89
N ALA A 307 2.07 8.29 -6.59
CA ALA A 307 1.00 7.42 -7.10
C ALA A 307 0.09 6.90 -5.98
N HIS A 308 0.65 6.60 -4.83
CA HIS A 308 -0.11 6.19 -3.65
C HIS A 308 -1.16 7.21 -3.21
N GLN A 309 -0.99 8.50 -3.50
CA GLN A 309 -1.97 9.51 -3.13
C GLN A 309 -3.34 9.26 -3.77
N TRP A 310 -3.39 8.55 -4.92
CA TRP A 310 -4.62 8.06 -5.55
C TRP A 310 -4.99 6.66 -5.04
N PHE A 311 -4.05 5.69 -5.10
CA PHE A 311 -4.29 4.29 -4.75
C PHE A 311 -3.40 3.85 -3.58
N GLY A 312 -4.02 3.59 -2.45
CA GLY A 312 -3.40 3.38 -1.14
C GLY A 312 -3.90 4.40 -0.12
N ASN A 313 -4.03 5.67 -0.53
CA ASN A 313 -4.44 6.78 0.31
C ASN A 313 -5.89 7.20 0.06
N SER A 314 -6.18 7.83 -1.08
CA SER A 314 -7.55 8.26 -1.40
C SER A 314 -8.47 7.04 -1.55
N VAL A 315 -8.11 6.09 -2.42
CA VAL A 315 -8.73 4.76 -2.45
C VAL A 315 -7.86 3.82 -1.61
N THR A 316 -8.31 3.50 -0.39
CA THR A 316 -7.56 2.67 0.55
C THR A 316 -8.05 1.23 0.52
N GLU A 317 -7.17 0.27 0.65
CA GLU A 317 -7.55 -1.14 0.86
C GLU A 317 -8.40 -1.26 2.14
N GLN A 318 -9.56 -1.92 2.04
CA GLN A 318 -10.44 -2.11 3.21
C GLN A 318 -9.87 -3.12 4.22
N ASN A 319 -8.96 -3.99 3.78
CA ASN A 319 -8.32 -5.01 4.62
C ASN A 319 -6.87 -5.18 4.21
N TRP A 320 -5.98 -5.39 5.16
CA TRP A 320 -4.55 -5.55 4.95
C TRP A 320 -4.19 -6.60 3.89
N HIS A 321 -4.93 -7.71 3.80
CA HIS A 321 -4.66 -8.75 2.80
C HIS A 321 -4.89 -8.29 1.36
N HIS A 322 -5.55 -7.14 1.16
CA HIS A 322 -5.77 -6.50 -0.13
C HIS A 322 -4.79 -5.35 -0.41
N VAL A 323 -3.67 -5.25 0.34
CA VAL A 323 -2.67 -4.17 0.20
C VAL A 323 -2.05 -4.07 -1.21
N TRP A 324 -2.21 -5.08 -2.06
CA TRP A 324 -1.86 -5.00 -3.48
C TRP A 324 -2.62 -3.88 -4.22
N LEU A 325 -3.82 -3.49 -3.75
CA LEU A 325 -4.58 -2.34 -4.27
C LEU A 325 -3.87 -1.00 -4.03
N SER A 326 -2.94 -0.97 -3.08
CA SER A 326 -2.00 0.12 -2.84
C SER A 326 -0.71 -0.11 -3.64
N GLU A 327 0.06 -1.11 -3.28
CA GLU A 327 1.44 -1.33 -3.74
C GLU A 327 1.53 -1.74 -5.21
N GLY A 328 0.64 -2.62 -5.67
CA GLY A 328 0.61 -3.05 -7.06
C GLY A 328 0.22 -1.93 -8.01
N PHE A 329 -0.71 -1.07 -7.59
CA PHE A 329 -1.08 0.13 -8.35
C PHE A 329 0.08 1.12 -8.40
N ALA A 330 0.69 1.46 -7.27
CA ALA A 330 1.81 2.39 -7.24
C ALA A 330 3.00 1.87 -8.07
N THR A 331 3.29 0.58 -8.01
CA THR A 331 4.31 -0.06 -8.84
C THR A 331 4.01 0.08 -10.33
N TYR A 332 2.80 -0.25 -10.77
CA TYR A 332 2.45 -0.15 -12.18
C TYR A 332 2.34 1.29 -12.67
N LEU A 333 1.81 2.19 -11.87
CA LEU A 333 1.75 3.63 -12.18
C LEU A 333 3.16 4.23 -12.30
N THR A 334 4.13 3.76 -11.51
CA THR A 334 5.54 4.11 -11.66
C THR A 334 6.07 3.68 -13.03
N HIS A 335 5.74 2.48 -13.49
CA HIS A 335 6.11 2.06 -14.85
C HIS A 335 5.43 2.91 -15.92
N LEU A 336 4.15 3.29 -15.74
CA LEU A 336 3.47 4.20 -16.69
C LEU A 336 4.10 5.58 -16.71
N TYR A 337 4.53 6.09 -15.55
CA TYR A 337 5.33 7.32 -15.47
C TYR A 337 6.63 7.19 -16.28
N VAL A 338 7.35 6.09 -16.12
CA VAL A 338 8.57 5.80 -16.89
C VAL A 338 8.26 5.68 -18.38
N GLN A 339 7.18 5.01 -18.78
CA GLN A 339 6.74 4.93 -20.17
C GLN A 339 6.51 6.30 -20.79
N HIS A 340 5.79 7.18 -20.06
CA HIS A 340 5.44 8.51 -20.55
C HIS A 340 6.67 9.42 -20.76
N PHE A 341 7.62 9.42 -19.80
CA PHE A 341 8.74 10.36 -19.83
C PHE A 341 10.01 9.80 -20.49
N TYR A 342 10.15 8.47 -20.55
CA TYR A 342 11.38 7.81 -21.00
C TYR A 342 11.18 6.79 -22.14
N GLY A 343 9.92 6.46 -22.46
CA GLY A 343 9.55 5.62 -23.60
C GLY A 343 9.43 4.12 -23.28
N ASP A 344 9.02 3.37 -24.32
CA ASP A 344 8.65 1.96 -24.19
C ASP A 344 9.82 1.03 -23.84
N GLU A 345 11.05 1.39 -24.25
CA GLU A 345 12.22 0.58 -23.94
C GLU A 345 12.47 0.50 -22.44
N GLN A 346 12.50 1.66 -21.75
CA GLN A 346 12.69 1.76 -20.30
C GLN A 346 11.52 1.15 -19.52
N PHE A 347 10.30 1.31 -20.01
CA PHE A 347 9.11 0.67 -19.48
C PHE A 347 9.23 -0.86 -19.54
N ASN A 348 9.57 -1.42 -20.70
CA ASN A 348 9.71 -2.85 -20.89
C ASN A 348 10.86 -3.43 -20.06
N ASP A 349 11.96 -2.71 -19.91
CA ASP A 349 13.08 -3.14 -19.06
C ASP A 349 12.72 -3.16 -17.58
N GLY A 350 11.92 -2.19 -17.11
CA GLY A 350 11.34 -2.20 -15.77
C GLY A 350 10.47 -3.43 -15.53
N LEU A 351 9.56 -3.74 -16.46
CA LEU A 351 8.71 -4.93 -16.38
C LEU A 351 9.51 -6.24 -16.40
N LYS A 352 10.55 -6.34 -17.21
CA LYS A 352 11.45 -7.52 -17.22
C LYS A 352 12.17 -7.68 -15.88
N TYR A 353 12.66 -6.58 -15.30
CA TYR A 353 13.29 -6.60 -13.99
C TYR A 353 12.31 -7.10 -12.91
N ASP A 354 11.08 -6.58 -12.90
CA ASP A 354 10.03 -7.03 -11.98
C ASP A 354 9.68 -8.52 -12.16
N ARG A 355 9.65 -9.01 -13.42
CA ARG A 355 9.49 -10.44 -13.74
C ARG A 355 10.55 -11.29 -13.05
N GLU A 356 11.80 -10.89 -13.11
CA GLU A 356 12.92 -11.60 -12.45
C GLU A 356 12.76 -11.63 -10.93
N ARG A 357 12.31 -10.53 -10.32
CA ARG A 357 12.05 -10.44 -8.89
C ARG A 357 10.92 -11.38 -8.47
N VAL A 358 9.81 -11.42 -9.22
CA VAL A 358 8.69 -12.35 -8.98
C VAL A 358 9.15 -13.81 -9.08
N ILE A 359 9.94 -14.15 -10.11
CA ILE A 359 10.49 -15.49 -10.29
C ILE A 359 11.39 -15.89 -9.11
N ALA A 360 12.32 -15.01 -8.72
CA ALA A 360 13.21 -15.23 -7.60
C ALA A 360 12.45 -15.43 -6.27
N PHE A 361 11.44 -14.61 -6.02
CA PHE A 361 10.59 -14.73 -4.84
C PHE A 361 9.77 -16.03 -4.83
N SER A 362 9.16 -16.39 -5.96
CA SER A 362 8.35 -17.61 -6.09
C SER A 362 9.13 -18.90 -5.86
N LYS A 363 10.45 -18.89 -6.10
CA LYS A 363 11.36 -20.01 -5.79
C LYS A 363 11.59 -20.16 -4.28
N GLN A 364 11.49 -19.07 -3.53
CA GLN A 364 11.66 -19.06 -2.07
C GLN A 364 10.32 -19.27 -1.35
N LYS A 365 9.25 -18.59 -1.81
CA LYS A 365 7.92 -18.62 -1.21
C LYS A 365 6.85 -18.78 -2.29
N TYR A 366 6.19 -19.93 -2.29
CA TYR A 366 5.12 -20.24 -3.26
C TYR A 366 3.76 -19.88 -2.66
N ILE A 367 3.43 -18.58 -2.68
CA ILE A 367 2.21 -18.00 -2.09
C ILE A 367 1.48 -17.13 -3.13
N PRO A 368 0.16 -16.87 -2.96
CA PRO A 368 -0.59 -15.94 -3.82
C PRO A 368 -0.24 -14.47 -3.54
N VAL A 369 -0.80 -13.55 -4.32
CA VAL A 369 -0.77 -12.10 -4.05
C VAL A 369 -1.64 -11.80 -2.84
N ILE A 370 -2.88 -12.31 -2.83
CA ILE A 370 -3.80 -12.18 -1.69
C ILE A 370 -3.65 -13.41 -0.81
N ASP A 371 -2.85 -13.28 0.25
CA ASP A 371 -2.61 -14.34 1.23
C ASP A 371 -3.28 -13.99 2.56
N THR A 372 -4.48 -14.54 2.76
CA THR A 372 -5.28 -14.31 3.98
C THR A 372 -4.76 -15.07 5.20
N THR A 373 -3.69 -15.85 5.08
CA THR A 373 -3.09 -16.60 6.19
C THR A 373 -2.06 -15.77 6.98
N VAL A 374 -1.62 -14.64 6.42
CA VAL A 374 -0.64 -13.74 7.03
C VAL A 374 -1.26 -13.00 8.21
N GLN A 375 -0.63 -13.10 9.40
CA GLN A 375 -1.04 -12.40 10.61
C GLN A 375 -0.13 -11.21 10.94
N GLU A 376 1.13 -11.27 10.57
CA GLU A 376 2.09 -10.18 10.67
C GLU A 376 2.10 -9.39 9.36
N TYR A 377 1.41 -8.25 9.34
CA TYR A 377 1.12 -7.50 8.11
C TYR A 377 2.37 -6.99 7.37
N THR A 378 3.48 -6.76 8.06
CA THR A 378 4.77 -6.43 7.42
C THR A 378 5.23 -7.49 6.41
N ARG A 379 4.81 -8.76 6.58
CA ARG A 379 5.11 -9.85 5.64
C ARG A 379 4.30 -9.80 4.35
N LEU A 380 3.28 -8.95 4.29
CA LEU A 380 2.54 -8.68 3.05
C LEU A 380 3.37 -7.86 2.06
N LEU A 381 4.38 -7.11 2.54
CA LEU A 381 5.31 -6.37 1.67
C LEU A 381 6.32 -7.33 1.05
N ASN A 382 6.04 -7.78 -0.15
CA ASN A 382 6.88 -8.74 -0.88
C ASN A 382 6.64 -8.63 -2.39
N ALA A 383 7.48 -9.30 -3.20
CA ALA A 383 7.42 -9.21 -4.66
C ALA A 383 6.07 -9.62 -5.29
N ASN A 384 5.22 -10.36 -4.58
CA ASN A 384 3.86 -10.63 -5.07
C ASN A 384 2.95 -9.41 -4.95
N THR A 385 3.08 -8.65 -3.87
CA THR A 385 2.23 -7.49 -3.58
C THR A 385 2.60 -6.29 -4.45
N TYR A 386 3.87 -6.14 -4.77
CA TYR A 386 4.42 -5.08 -5.61
C TYR A 386 4.48 -5.52 -7.08
N GLU A 387 5.50 -6.28 -7.45
CA GLU A 387 5.87 -6.56 -8.81
C GLU A 387 4.88 -7.50 -9.52
N LYS A 388 4.43 -8.58 -8.87
CA LYS A 388 3.42 -9.47 -9.47
C LYS A 388 2.07 -8.80 -9.62
N ALA A 389 1.68 -7.96 -8.66
CA ALA A 389 0.46 -7.17 -8.74
C ALA A 389 0.55 -6.07 -9.81
N GLY A 390 1.72 -5.43 -9.98
CA GLY A 390 1.99 -4.55 -11.11
C GLY A 390 1.87 -5.28 -12.46
N TRP A 391 2.42 -6.49 -12.56
CA TRP A 391 2.25 -7.36 -13.71
C TRP A 391 0.80 -7.76 -13.96
N PHE A 392 0.02 -8.01 -12.91
CA PHE A 392 -1.41 -8.27 -13.04
C PHE A 392 -2.13 -7.10 -13.73
N LEU A 393 -1.86 -5.86 -13.33
CA LEU A 393 -2.43 -4.66 -13.95
C LEU A 393 -1.97 -4.51 -15.40
N HIS A 394 -0.70 -4.78 -15.69
CA HIS A 394 -0.17 -4.75 -17.06
C HIS A 394 -0.85 -5.80 -17.96
N MET A 395 -1.01 -7.03 -17.46
CA MET A 395 -1.73 -8.08 -18.19
C MET A 395 -3.22 -7.77 -18.36
N LEU A 396 -3.85 -7.11 -17.37
CA LEU A 396 -5.23 -6.65 -17.46
C LEU A 396 -5.39 -5.57 -18.55
N ARG A 397 -4.47 -4.59 -18.60
CA ARG A 397 -4.41 -3.57 -19.65
C ARG A 397 -4.32 -4.22 -21.04
N ASN A 398 -3.40 -5.17 -21.23
CA ASN A 398 -3.27 -5.91 -22.50
C ASN A 398 -4.52 -6.72 -22.86
N LYS A 399 -5.25 -7.25 -21.87
CA LYS A 399 -6.50 -8.00 -22.07
C LYS A 399 -7.68 -7.11 -22.46
N LEU A 400 -7.74 -5.90 -21.94
CA LEU A 400 -8.88 -4.99 -22.14
C LEU A 400 -8.64 -3.98 -23.27
N GLY A 401 -7.38 -3.64 -23.53
CA GLY A 401 -6.95 -2.51 -24.36
C GLY A 401 -6.86 -1.22 -23.56
N ASP A 402 -6.04 -0.29 -24.03
CA ASP A 402 -5.70 0.96 -23.32
C ASP A 402 -6.93 1.78 -22.95
N ASP A 403 -7.79 2.09 -23.93
CA ASP A 403 -8.97 2.94 -23.71
C ASP A 403 -9.87 2.40 -22.59
N THR A 404 -10.15 1.10 -22.62
CA THR A 404 -11.01 0.45 -21.61
C THR A 404 -10.33 0.39 -20.24
N PHE A 405 -9.03 0.10 -20.21
CA PHE A 405 -8.27 0.00 -18.97
C PHE A 405 -8.17 1.34 -18.27
N PHE A 406 -7.75 2.41 -18.98
CA PHE A 406 -7.61 3.73 -18.37
C PHE A 406 -8.96 4.33 -17.98
N LYS A 407 -10.01 4.14 -18.80
CA LYS A 407 -11.36 4.50 -18.41
C LYS A 407 -11.77 3.80 -17.09
N GLY A 408 -11.49 2.50 -16.98
CA GLY A 408 -11.75 1.75 -15.76
C GLY A 408 -11.00 2.27 -14.54
N LEU A 409 -9.72 2.66 -14.69
CA LEU A 409 -8.95 3.28 -13.60
C LEU A 409 -9.55 4.62 -13.15
N GLN A 410 -9.95 5.46 -14.09
CA GLN A 410 -10.56 6.76 -13.81
C GLN A 410 -11.91 6.60 -13.10
N GLU A 411 -12.77 5.68 -13.56
CA GLU A 411 -14.05 5.37 -12.92
C GLU A 411 -13.85 4.74 -11.53
N TYR A 412 -12.85 3.86 -11.37
CA TYR A 412 -12.53 3.28 -10.07
C TYR A 412 -12.10 4.33 -9.07
N TYR A 413 -11.22 5.26 -9.47
CA TYR A 413 -10.85 6.38 -8.62
C TYR A 413 -12.04 7.29 -8.31
N HIS A 414 -12.87 7.62 -9.30
CA HIS A 414 -14.05 8.47 -9.12
C HIS A 414 -15.03 7.89 -8.09
N ASP A 415 -15.33 6.60 -8.18
CA ASP A 415 -16.35 5.95 -7.35
C ASP A 415 -15.88 5.64 -5.93
N PHE A 416 -14.58 5.36 -5.78
CA PHE A 416 -13.96 5.00 -4.50
C PHE A 416 -13.06 6.08 -3.91
N ARG A 417 -13.02 7.27 -4.50
CA ARG A 417 -12.27 8.41 -3.97
C ARG A 417 -12.65 8.67 -2.52
N ASN A 418 -11.64 8.77 -1.63
CA ASN A 418 -11.76 9.00 -0.19
C ASN A 418 -12.53 7.89 0.56
N LYS A 419 -12.63 6.71 -0.03
CA LYS A 419 -13.28 5.52 0.54
C LYS A 419 -12.30 4.35 0.62
N THR A 420 -12.80 3.24 1.13
CA THR A 420 -12.08 1.95 1.13
C THR A 420 -12.64 1.04 0.06
N ALA A 421 -11.80 0.11 -0.44
CA ALA A 421 -12.18 -0.85 -1.47
C ALA A 421 -11.55 -2.24 -1.23
N LEU A 422 -12.23 -3.26 -1.72
CA LEU A 422 -11.74 -4.63 -1.83
C LEU A 422 -11.37 -4.97 -3.28
N THR A 423 -10.60 -6.01 -3.50
CA THR A 423 -10.32 -6.55 -4.84
C THR A 423 -11.59 -6.79 -5.65
N LYS A 424 -12.69 -7.20 -4.99
CA LYS A 424 -13.96 -7.47 -5.68
C LYS A 424 -14.60 -6.20 -6.22
N ASP A 425 -14.43 -5.07 -5.53
CA ASP A 425 -14.96 -3.77 -5.99
C ASP A 425 -14.27 -3.35 -7.29
N PHE A 426 -12.92 -3.42 -7.32
CA PHE A 426 -12.16 -3.16 -8.53
C PHE A 426 -12.51 -4.13 -9.66
N GLN A 427 -12.63 -5.44 -9.38
CA GLN A 427 -13.04 -6.44 -10.36
C GLN A 427 -14.41 -6.10 -10.95
N SER A 428 -15.41 -5.85 -10.11
CA SER A 428 -16.79 -5.60 -10.54
C SER A 428 -16.89 -4.34 -11.40
N LEU A 429 -16.13 -3.30 -11.06
CA LEU A 429 -16.05 -2.09 -11.87
C LEU A 429 -15.41 -2.36 -13.23
N MET A 430 -14.27 -3.06 -13.27
CA MET A 430 -13.60 -3.39 -14.55
C MET A 430 -14.47 -4.31 -15.44
N GLU A 431 -15.25 -5.21 -14.85
CA GLU A 431 -16.26 -6.02 -15.55
C GLU A 431 -17.37 -5.15 -16.14
N SER A 432 -17.87 -4.17 -15.37
CA SER A 432 -18.88 -3.21 -15.82
C SER A 432 -18.40 -2.37 -17.00
N VAL A 433 -17.21 -1.81 -16.90
CA VAL A 433 -16.64 -0.94 -17.93
C VAL A 433 -16.30 -1.71 -19.20
N SER A 434 -15.79 -2.92 -19.08
CA SER A 434 -15.33 -3.73 -20.22
C SER A 434 -16.40 -4.62 -20.85
N GLY A 435 -17.49 -4.90 -20.13
CA GLY A 435 -18.49 -5.89 -20.52
C GLY A 435 -17.96 -7.34 -20.55
N LYS A 436 -16.79 -7.62 -19.95
CA LYS A 436 -16.12 -8.93 -19.94
C LYS A 436 -16.21 -9.56 -18.56
N ASP A 437 -16.40 -10.86 -18.49
CA ASP A 437 -16.19 -11.66 -17.27
C ASP A 437 -14.68 -11.75 -16.99
N LEU A 438 -14.26 -11.24 -15.84
CA LEU A 438 -12.88 -11.21 -15.39
C LEU A 438 -12.62 -12.14 -14.18
N ASP A 439 -13.63 -12.85 -13.68
CA ASP A 439 -13.52 -13.66 -12.46
C ASP A 439 -12.36 -14.66 -12.52
N ARG A 440 -12.27 -15.42 -13.63
CA ARG A 440 -11.18 -16.39 -13.82
C ARG A 440 -9.81 -15.74 -13.90
N PHE A 441 -9.72 -14.54 -14.49
CA PHE A 441 -8.47 -13.80 -14.61
C PHE A 441 -7.99 -13.30 -13.25
N PHE A 442 -8.86 -12.64 -12.48
CA PHE A 442 -8.56 -12.19 -11.13
C PHE A 442 -8.17 -13.35 -10.21
N HIS A 443 -8.98 -14.42 -10.20
CA HIS A 443 -8.69 -15.59 -9.39
C HIS A 443 -7.32 -16.21 -9.72
N GLN A 444 -7.02 -16.38 -10.99
CA GLN A 444 -5.78 -17.00 -11.46
C GLN A 444 -4.54 -16.21 -11.02
N TRP A 445 -4.56 -14.88 -11.14
CA TRP A 445 -3.36 -14.07 -10.95
C TRP A 445 -3.19 -13.53 -9.53
N LEU A 446 -4.28 -13.33 -8.79
CA LEU A 446 -4.23 -12.76 -7.44
C LEU A 446 -4.40 -13.81 -6.33
N TRP A 447 -5.29 -14.79 -6.52
CA TRP A 447 -5.59 -15.80 -5.50
C TRP A 447 -4.83 -17.12 -5.68
N SER A 448 -4.16 -17.29 -6.82
CA SER A 448 -3.37 -18.48 -7.08
C SER A 448 -1.88 -18.20 -6.95
N ALA A 449 -1.15 -19.17 -6.37
CA ALA A 449 0.30 -19.06 -6.20
C ALA A 449 1.06 -19.31 -7.52
N GLY A 450 2.24 -18.69 -7.65
CA GLY A 450 3.16 -18.91 -8.75
C GLY A 450 2.81 -18.15 -10.05
N HIS A 451 3.39 -18.58 -11.13
CA HIS A 451 3.28 -18.04 -12.50
C HIS A 451 3.51 -19.17 -13.51
N PRO A 452 3.20 -19.00 -14.81
CA PRO A 452 3.54 -19.96 -15.85
C PRO A 452 5.03 -20.22 -15.94
N VAL A 453 5.42 -21.50 -15.93
CA VAL A 453 6.80 -21.94 -16.23
C VAL A 453 6.72 -22.73 -17.53
N LEU A 454 7.31 -22.19 -18.61
CA LEU A 454 7.12 -22.66 -19.95
C LEU A 454 8.35 -23.36 -20.50
N LYS A 455 8.15 -24.50 -21.16
CA LYS A 455 9.12 -25.11 -22.06
C LYS A 455 8.54 -25.09 -23.45
N VAL A 456 9.26 -24.46 -24.40
CA VAL A 456 8.92 -24.43 -25.81
C VAL A 456 9.91 -25.29 -26.56
N SER A 457 9.40 -26.10 -27.46
CA SER A 457 10.19 -26.90 -28.38
C SER A 457 9.46 -26.99 -29.71
N TRP A 458 10.22 -27.18 -30.79
CA TRP A 458 9.67 -27.32 -32.12
C TRP A 458 10.37 -28.39 -32.89
N GLY A 459 9.69 -28.96 -33.87
CA GLY A 459 10.20 -29.98 -34.78
C GLY A 459 9.69 -29.73 -36.19
N THR A 460 10.49 -30.12 -37.16
CA THR A 460 10.19 -30.03 -38.60
C THR A 460 10.27 -31.42 -39.19
N GLU A 461 9.15 -31.88 -39.77
CA GLU A 461 9.13 -33.10 -40.58
C GLU A 461 9.26 -32.74 -42.05
N THR A 462 10.12 -33.44 -42.74
CA THR A 462 10.40 -33.18 -44.18
C THR A 462 10.41 -34.45 -45.01
N THR A 463 9.81 -34.41 -46.21
CA THR A 463 9.98 -35.43 -47.23
C THR A 463 10.81 -34.85 -48.39
N GLY A 464 12.08 -35.25 -48.43
CA GLY A 464 13.03 -34.67 -49.35
C GLY A 464 13.35 -33.22 -49.03
N LYS A 465 13.01 -32.29 -49.94
CA LYS A 465 13.19 -30.83 -49.73
C LYS A 465 11.90 -30.14 -49.26
N GLN A 466 10.78 -30.87 -49.18
CA GLN A 466 9.50 -30.33 -48.79
C GLN A 466 9.34 -30.48 -47.29
N ILE A 467 8.85 -29.43 -46.63
CA ILE A 467 8.44 -29.44 -45.20
C ILE A 467 7.01 -29.91 -45.16
N ASP A 468 6.77 -31.09 -44.59
CA ASP A 468 5.42 -31.69 -44.50
C ASP A 468 4.67 -31.22 -43.25
N ASN A 469 5.43 -30.99 -42.15
CA ASN A 469 4.86 -30.59 -40.90
C ASN A 469 5.85 -29.77 -40.05
N GLN A 470 5.38 -28.73 -39.36
CA GLN A 470 6.16 -28.00 -38.36
C GLN A 470 5.31 -27.80 -37.11
N GLU A 471 5.70 -28.48 -36.06
CA GLU A 471 4.97 -28.45 -34.78
C GLU A 471 5.72 -27.64 -33.74
N ILE A 472 4.99 -26.81 -33.01
CA ILE A 472 5.45 -26.10 -31.83
C ILE A 472 4.75 -26.69 -30.61
N LEU A 473 5.53 -27.23 -29.69
CA LEU A 473 5.05 -27.80 -28.43
C LEU A 473 5.31 -26.81 -27.30
N ILE A 474 4.24 -26.40 -26.63
CA ILE A 474 4.31 -25.55 -25.45
C ILE A 474 3.87 -26.37 -24.23
N GLN A 475 4.80 -26.53 -23.30
CA GLN A 475 4.57 -27.28 -22.08
C GLN A 475 4.66 -26.38 -20.85
N GLN A 476 3.63 -26.40 -20.00
CA GLN A 476 3.65 -25.78 -18.68
C GLN A 476 4.31 -26.73 -17.68
N ARG A 477 5.46 -26.34 -17.11
CA ARG A 477 6.28 -27.11 -16.16
C ARG A 477 5.99 -26.76 -14.69
N GLY A 478 5.27 -25.67 -14.43
CA GLY A 478 4.94 -25.21 -13.09
C GLY A 478 4.06 -26.18 -12.27
N LYS A 479 3.99 -25.93 -10.96
CA LYS A 479 3.11 -26.67 -10.05
C LYS A 479 1.63 -26.47 -10.41
N GLN A 480 1.28 -25.27 -10.82
CA GLN A 480 -0.06 -24.89 -11.28
C GLN A 480 -0.05 -24.57 -12.77
N LEU A 481 -1.17 -24.83 -13.44
CA LEU A 481 -1.38 -24.49 -14.84
C LEU A 481 -2.19 -23.21 -14.96
N PHE A 482 -1.86 -22.41 -15.97
CA PHE A 482 -2.46 -21.11 -16.24
C PHE A 482 -3.07 -21.06 -17.64
N SER A 483 -4.09 -20.20 -17.82
CA SER A 483 -4.64 -19.88 -19.14
C SER A 483 -4.29 -18.45 -19.51
N PHE A 484 -3.69 -18.24 -20.68
CA PHE A 484 -3.24 -16.92 -21.16
C PHE A 484 -3.00 -16.93 -22.66
N PRO A 485 -3.12 -15.79 -23.34
CA PRO A 485 -2.58 -15.64 -24.70
C PRO A 485 -1.05 -15.56 -24.63
N LEU A 486 -0.37 -16.29 -25.52
CA LEU A 486 1.06 -16.28 -25.65
C LEU A 486 1.44 -15.74 -27.02
N GLU A 487 2.14 -14.60 -27.06
CA GLU A 487 2.74 -14.09 -28.29
C GLU A 487 4.11 -14.72 -28.51
N MET A 488 4.41 -15.03 -29.77
CA MET A 488 5.69 -15.58 -30.21
C MET A 488 6.11 -14.97 -31.54
N ASN A 489 7.38 -14.58 -31.66
CA ASN A 489 8.02 -14.35 -32.95
C ASN A 489 8.66 -15.66 -33.40
N ILE A 490 8.22 -16.20 -34.52
CA ILE A 490 8.78 -17.39 -35.16
C ILE A 490 9.73 -16.91 -36.25
N LEU A 491 11.03 -17.07 -36.05
CA LEU A 491 12.05 -16.78 -37.02
C LEU A 491 12.27 -18.03 -37.89
N TYR A 492 12.16 -17.89 -39.20
CA TYR A 492 12.38 -18.97 -40.14
C TYR A 492 13.80 -18.94 -40.77
N GLU A 493 14.22 -20.06 -41.38
CA GLU A 493 15.55 -20.17 -42.00
C GLU A 493 15.73 -19.23 -43.21
N ASP A 494 14.65 -18.84 -43.89
CA ASP A 494 14.65 -17.86 -44.96
C ASP A 494 14.78 -16.40 -44.47
N GLY A 495 14.86 -16.19 -43.15
CA GLY A 495 15.00 -14.88 -42.51
C GLY A 495 13.66 -14.17 -42.26
N SER A 496 12.54 -14.73 -42.68
CA SER A 496 11.23 -14.15 -42.41
C SER A 496 10.80 -14.38 -40.95
N VAL A 497 9.94 -13.52 -40.45
CA VAL A 497 9.43 -13.59 -39.07
C VAL A 497 7.90 -13.53 -39.10
N ASP A 498 7.23 -14.44 -38.38
CA ASP A 498 5.79 -14.40 -38.12
C ASP A 498 5.55 -14.07 -36.66
N LEU A 499 4.76 -13.02 -36.36
CA LEU A 499 4.21 -12.78 -35.04
C LEU A 499 2.89 -13.55 -34.90
N VAL A 500 2.84 -14.53 -34.02
CA VAL A 500 1.65 -15.35 -33.77
C VAL A 500 1.23 -15.24 -32.31
N THR A 501 -0.09 -15.31 -32.07
CA THR A 501 -0.66 -15.40 -30.72
C THR A 501 -1.45 -16.70 -30.60
N VAL A 502 -1.08 -17.52 -29.62
CA VAL A 502 -1.79 -18.77 -29.32
C VAL A 502 -2.42 -18.72 -27.94
N MET A 503 -3.59 -19.33 -27.78
CA MET A 503 -4.23 -19.42 -26.47
C MET A 503 -3.71 -20.66 -25.74
N ILE A 504 -3.09 -20.47 -24.60
CA ILE A 504 -2.66 -21.53 -23.68
C ILE A 504 -3.76 -21.78 -22.67
N GLU A 505 -4.18 -23.05 -22.56
CA GLU A 505 -5.28 -23.47 -21.70
C GLU A 505 -4.76 -24.25 -20.48
N LYS A 506 -5.21 -23.88 -19.26
CA LYS A 506 -4.84 -24.57 -18.02
C LYS A 506 -5.34 -26.01 -17.92
N THR A 507 -6.20 -26.45 -18.82
CA THR A 507 -6.72 -27.82 -18.86
C THR A 507 -5.73 -28.82 -19.43
N LYS A 508 -4.69 -28.36 -20.12
CA LYS A 508 -3.69 -29.20 -20.79
C LYS A 508 -2.27 -28.77 -20.40
N ARG A 509 -1.49 -29.73 -19.90
CA ARG A 509 -0.09 -29.47 -19.55
C ARG A 509 0.80 -29.24 -20.78
N THR A 510 0.51 -29.91 -21.88
CA THR A 510 1.20 -29.76 -23.17
C THR A 510 0.19 -29.43 -24.25
N GLN A 511 0.47 -28.45 -25.06
CA GLN A 511 -0.33 -28.02 -26.20
C GLN A 511 0.54 -27.91 -27.44
N GLN A 512 -0.05 -28.20 -28.58
CA GLN A 512 0.59 -28.33 -29.86
C GLN A 512 -0.03 -27.34 -30.84
N PHE A 513 0.82 -26.63 -31.56
CA PHE A 513 0.44 -25.64 -32.56
C PHE A 513 1.20 -25.90 -33.86
N GLN A 514 0.57 -25.55 -34.97
CA GLN A 514 1.15 -25.72 -36.30
C GLN A 514 1.71 -24.37 -36.76
N ALA A 515 2.96 -24.39 -37.27
CA ALA A 515 3.56 -23.28 -38.01
C ALA A 515 3.42 -23.48 -39.52
N ARG A 516 3.68 -22.43 -40.29
CA ARG A 516 3.72 -22.56 -41.77
C ARG A 516 4.81 -23.52 -42.22
N THR A 517 4.62 -24.16 -43.37
CA THR A 517 5.55 -25.17 -43.91
C THR A 517 6.40 -24.69 -45.11
N THR A 518 6.45 -23.36 -45.33
CA THR A 518 7.22 -22.77 -46.46
C THR A 518 8.71 -22.69 -46.20
N SER A 519 9.16 -22.62 -44.95
CA SER A 519 10.54 -22.58 -44.51
C SER A 519 10.70 -23.20 -43.13
N GLY A 520 11.82 -23.81 -42.79
CA GLY A 520 12.11 -24.38 -41.48
C GLY A 520 12.12 -23.34 -40.36
N ILE A 521 11.70 -23.71 -39.15
CA ILE A 521 11.80 -22.84 -37.98
C ILE A 521 13.25 -22.81 -37.52
N LYS A 522 13.85 -21.61 -37.51
CA LYS A 522 15.19 -21.36 -37.01
C LYS A 522 15.19 -21.09 -35.49
N ASP A 523 14.26 -20.27 -35.02
CA ASP A 523 14.15 -19.89 -33.59
C ASP A 523 12.75 -19.39 -33.25
N ILE A 524 12.40 -19.41 -31.95
CA ILE A 524 11.16 -18.88 -31.43
C ILE A 524 11.43 -17.98 -30.23
N PHE A 525 11.06 -16.71 -30.36
CA PHE A 525 11.14 -15.70 -29.28
C PHE A 525 9.79 -15.53 -28.60
N ILE A 526 9.74 -15.85 -27.30
CA ILE A 526 8.52 -15.80 -26.50
C ILE A 526 8.30 -14.39 -25.99
N ASP A 527 7.04 -13.93 -26.05
CA ASP A 527 6.56 -12.66 -25.50
C ASP A 527 7.42 -11.45 -25.95
N PRO A 528 7.59 -11.24 -27.26
CA PRO A 528 8.46 -10.20 -27.78
C PRO A 528 8.01 -8.78 -27.37
N ASN A 529 6.74 -8.59 -27.07
CA ASN A 529 6.12 -7.32 -26.69
C ASN A 529 5.93 -7.16 -25.17
N VAL A 530 6.53 -8.04 -24.35
CA VAL A 530 6.55 -7.97 -22.88
C VAL A 530 5.14 -7.86 -22.27
N LYS A 531 4.22 -8.74 -22.66
CA LYS A 531 2.80 -8.72 -22.24
C LYS A 531 2.44 -9.75 -21.17
N LEU A 532 3.35 -10.67 -20.83
CA LEU A 532 3.08 -11.82 -19.98
C LEU A 532 4.10 -11.98 -18.85
N LEU A 533 3.62 -12.23 -17.64
CA LEU A 533 4.47 -12.73 -16.55
C LEU A 533 4.69 -14.24 -16.72
N TYR A 534 5.90 -14.69 -17.01
CA TYR A 534 6.26 -16.10 -17.18
C TYR A 534 7.74 -16.35 -16.88
N GLU A 535 8.10 -17.62 -16.69
CA GLU A 535 9.47 -18.14 -16.60
C GLU A 535 9.70 -19.16 -17.73
N LEU A 536 10.87 -19.12 -18.37
CA LEU A 536 11.32 -20.21 -19.24
C LEU A 536 11.94 -21.32 -18.40
N ALA A 537 11.45 -22.55 -18.57
CA ALA A 537 12.05 -23.72 -17.96
C ALA A 537 13.46 -23.95 -18.53
N GLN A 538 14.42 -24.20 -17.67
CA GLN A 538 15.77 -24.62 -18.07
C GLN A 538 15.78 -26.01 -18.68
#